data_8ae113029908dc2c1573b204d2d858cf
#
_entry.id   8ae113029908dc2c1573b204d2d858cf
#
_cell.length_a   1.000
_cell.length_b   1.000
_cell.length_c   1.000
_cell.angle_alpha   90.00
_cell.angle_beta   90.00
_cell.angle_gamma   90.00
#
_symmetry.space_group_name_H-M   'P 1'
#
loop_
_entity.id
_entity.type
_entity.pdbx_description
1 polymer ?
#
loop_
_entity_poly.entity_id
_entity_poly.type
_entity_poly.pdbx_seq_one_letter_code
_entity_poly.pdbx_strand_id
1 'polypeptide(L)'
;MGKRATVIKKYEVEYGEDRGFNYDPGTLANILTDFSDDVYTGDDGYGGYSTDAYWEVPKEHFQDMVKELEAMSEEEFDRRLNEDWFEGWGDKYKKEKVVYLFRSWLEQTPENYDLVRIGWL
;
A
#
# COMPACT_ATOMS: atom_id res chain seq x y z
N MET A 1 1.38 19.01 7.41
CA MET A 1 1.10 18.14 6.29
C MET A 1 1.82 16.85 6.40
N GLY A 2 1.12 15.77 6.49
CA GLY A 2 1.72 14.48 6.61
C GLY A 2 2.17 13.92 5.28
N LYS A 3 3.09 12.97 5.34
CA LYS A 3 3.41 12.16 4.17
C LYS A 3 2.41 11.01 4.09
N ARG A 4 1.99 10.71 2.89
CA ARG A 4 1.02 9.66 2.63
C ARG A 4 1.45 8.84 1.43
N ALA A 5 1.00 7.59 1.41
CA ALA A 5 1.24 6.73 0.28
C ALA A 5 0.20 7.00 -0.81
N THR A 6 0.64 6.97 -2.04
CA THR A 6 -0.24 7.06 -3.19
C THR A 6 0.39 6.30 -4.35
N VAL A 7 -0.44 5.86 -5.29
CA VAL A 7 0.07 5.17 -6.47
C VAL A 7 0.80 6.13 -7.38
N ILE A 8 1.86 5.65 -8.01
CA ILE A 8 2.59 6.41 -9.02
C ILE A 8 2.10 5.95 -10.39
N LYS A 9 1.45 6.84 -11.12
CA LYS A 9 0.88 6.53 -12.43
C LYS A 9 1.92 6.56 -13.55
N LYS A 10 2.89 7.44 -13.43
CA LYS A 10 3.99 7.54 -14.38
C LYS A 10 5.29 7.69 -13.63
N TYR A 11 6.35 7.20 -14.26
CA TYR A 11 7.67 7.19 -13.68
C TYR A 11 8.17 8.55 -13.27
N GLU A 12 7.81 9.57 -14.02
CA GLU A 12 8.43 10.87 -13.85
C GLU A 12 7.73 11.76 -12.86
N VAL A 13 6.44 12.03 -13.00
CA VAL A 13 5.80 13.01 -12.15
C VAL A 13 4.29 12.89 -12.02
N GLU A 14 3.68 11.83 -12.51
CA GLU A 14 2.24 11.75 -12.43
C GLU A 14 1.81 10.82 -11.30
N TYR A 15 1.15 11.38 -10.30
CA TYR A 15 0.70 10.63 -9.13
C TYR A 15 -0.80 10.42 -9.19
N GLY A 16 -1.24 9.33 -8.58
CA GLY A 16 -2.66 9.03 -8.47
C GLY A 16 -3.37 9.91 -7.46
N GLU A 17 -4.67 9.73 -7.35
CA GLU A 17 -5.50 10.61 -6.54
C GLU A 17 -5.68 10.16 -5.10
N ASP A 18 -5.96 8.90 -4.87
CA ASP A 18 -6.27 8.43 -3.52
C ASP A 18 -5.02 8.20 -2.69
N ARG A 19 -5.01 8.73 -1.48
CA ARG A 19 -3.87 8.67 -0.57
C ARG A 19 -4.26 8.08 0.77
N GLY A 20 -3.32 7.42 1.42
CA GLY A 20 -3.56 6.83 2.72
C GLY A 20 -2.28 6.58 3.50
N PHE A 21 -2.42 5.92 4.64
CA PHE A 21 -1.32 5.58 5.54
C PHE A 21 -0.53 6.81 5.98
N ASN A 22 -1.26 7.81 6.41
CA ASN A 22 -0.68 9.09 6.84
C ASN A 22 0.29 8.88 8.00
N TYR A 23 1.56 9.27 7.83
CA TYR A 23 2.63 9.09 8.81
C TYR A 23 2.84 7.62 9.22
N ASP A 24 2.42 6.66 8.42
CA ASP A 24 2.47 5.25 8.81
C ASP A 24 2.92 4.34 7.66
N PRO A 25 4.17 4.49 7.22
CA PRO A 25 4.69 3.60 6.18
C PRO A 25 4.88 2.17 6.66
N GLY A 26 5.07 1.98 7.97
CA GLY A 26 5.28 0.65 8.54
C GLY A 26 4.08 -0.26 8.36
N THR A 27 2.87 0.23 8.61
CA THR A 27 1.67 -0.59 8.42
C THR A 27 1.49 -0.96 6.94
N LEU A 28 1.69 0.00 6.04
CA LEU A 28 1.61 -0.29 4.61
C LEU A 28 2.63 -1.36 4.21
N ALA A 29 3.87 -1.20 4.62
CA ALA A 29 4.92 -2.16 4.30
C ALA A 29 4.60 -3.55 4.83
N ASN A 30 4.07 -3.65 6.05
CA ASN A 30 3.70 -4.92 6.65
C ASN A 30 2.60 -5.62 5.87
N ILE A 31 1.59 -4.89 5.41
CA ILE A 31 0.53 -5.47 4.60
C ILE A 31 1.10 -5.96 3.27
N LEU A 32 1.87 -5.13 2.58
CA LEU A 32 2.41 -5.50 1.28
C LEU A 32 3.30 -6.73 1.36
N THR A 33 4.18 -6.80 2.34
CA THR A 33 5.12 -7.91 2.47
C THR A 33 4.46 -9.19 2.97
N ASP A 34 3.31 -9.09 3.65
CA ASP A 34 2.56 -10.27 4.06
C ASP A 34 1.91 -10.97 2.86
N PHE A 35 1.55 -10.22 1.82
CA PHE A 35 0.92 -10.77 0.63
C PHE A 35 1.88 -11.05 -0.52
N SER A 36 3.10 -10.55 -0.46
CA SER A 36 4.05 -10.73 -1.55
C SER A 36 5.47 -10.78 -1.01
N ASP A 37 6.24 -11.75 -1.46
CA ASP A 37 7.67 -11.84 -1.15
C ASP A 37 8.51 -10.97 -2.10
N ASP A 38 7.88 -10.40 -3.12
CA ASP A 38 8.58 -9.68 -4.18
C ASP A 38 8.38 -8.18 -4.12
N VAL A 39 8.09 -7.64 -2.92
CA VAL A 39 7.96 -6.20 -2.75
C VAL A 39 9.36 -5.58 -2.76
N TYR A 40 9.55 -4.65 -3.68
CA TYR A 40 10.78 -3.88 -3.73
C TYR A 40 10.57 -2.54 -3.04
N THR A 41 11.49 -2.20 -2.15
CA THR A 41 11.48 -0.89 -1.49
C THR A 41 12.63 -0.08 -2.05
N GLY A 42 12.33 1.00 -2.71
CA GLY A 42 13.33 1.88 -3.28
C GLY A 42 13.92 2.83 -2.25
N ASP A 43 14.81 3.67 -2.73
CA ASP A 43 15.44 4.70 -1.95
C ASP A 43 16.59 4.15 -1.08
N ASP A 44 16.64 4.59 0.17
CA ASP A 44 17.73 4.27 1.08
C ASP A 44 17.51 2.98 1.87
N GLY A 45 16.46 2.27 1.58
CA GLY A 45 16.14 1.05 2.28
C GLY A 45 15.37 1.22 3.58
N TYR A 46 14.99 2.43 3.92
CA TYR A 46 14.20 2.69 5.12
C TYR A 46 12.70 2.76 4.84
N GLY A 47 12.29 2.41 3.64
CA GLY A 47 10.90 2.17 3.31
C GLY A 47 9.94 3.25 3.72
N GLY A 48 10.12 4.47 3.25
CA GLY A 48 9.18 5.53 3.51
C GLY A 48 9.66 6.65 4.40
N TYR A 49 10.88 6.60 4.86
CA TYR A 49 11.42 7.69 5.67
C TYR A 49 12.09 8.78 4.84
N SER A 50 12.46 8.46 3.61
CA SER A 50 12.97 9.47 2.69
C SER A 50 11.84 10.06 1.86
N THR A 51 12.05 11.28 1.36
CA THR A 51 11.09 11.92 0.47
C THR A 51 10.93 11.20 -0.87
N ASP A 52 11.92 10.38 -1.24
CA ASP A 52 11.92 9.67 -2.51
C ASP A 52 11.58 8.19 -2.37
N ALA A 53 11.18 7.77 -1.19
CA ALA A 53 10.89 6.36 -0.94
C ALA A 53 9.69 5.89 -1.76
N TYR A 54 9.74 4.64 -2.18
CA TYR A 54 8.62 4.04 -2.90
C TYR A 54 8.68 2.52 -2.75
N TRP A 55 7.53 1.90 -3.02
CA TRP A 55 7.39 0.44 -3.05
C TRP A 55 6.95 0.02 -4.44
N GLU A 56 7.46 -1.12 -4.90
CA GLU A 56 6.99 -1.74 -6.14
C GLU A 56 6.53 -3.16 -5.83
N VAL A 57 5.30 -3.46 -6.24
CA VAL A 57 4.68 -4.77 -5.99
C VAL A 57 4.26 -5.35 -7.34
N PRO A 58 4.59 -6.62 -7.64
CA PRO A 58 4.10 -7.23 -8.87
C PRO A 58 2.59 -7.10 -8.97
N LYS A 59 2.11 -6.70 -10.13
CA LYS A 59 0.69 -6.39 -10.32
C LYS A 59 -0.21 -7.57 -9.98
N GLU A 60 0.21 -8.78 -10.36
CA GLU A 60 -0.55 -9.99 -10.05
C GLU A 60 -0.67 -10.22 -8.54
N HIS A 61 0.42 -9.99 -7.80
CA HIS A 61 0.40 -10.11 -6.34
C HIS A 61 -0.51 -9.08 -5.72
N PHE A 62 -0.49 -7.88 -6.25
CA PHE A 62 -1.36 -6.80 -5.74
C PHE A 62 -2.83 -7.12 -6.00
N GLN A 63 -3.15 -7.67 -7.18
CA GLN A 63 -4.50 -8.11 -7.49
C GLN A 63 -4.98 -9.20 -6.53
N ASP A 64 -4.13 -10.18 -6.28
CA ASP A 64 -4.45 -11.26 -5.34
C ASP A 64 -4.65 -10.74 -3.93
N MET A 65 -3.83 -9.79 -3.50
CA MET A 65 -3.97 -9.14 -2.20
C MET A 65 -5.33 -8.46 -2.06
N VAL A 66 -5.73 -7.71 -3.06
CA VAL A 66 -7.04 -7.03 -3.04
C VAL A 66 -8.16 -8.06 -2.92
N LYS A 67 -8.09 -9.15 -3.68
CA LYS A 67 -9.10 -10.21 -3.63
C LYS A 67 -9.16 -10.85 -2.25
N GLU A 68 -8.03 -11.15 -1.65
CA GLU A 68 -8.00 -11.75 -0.33
C GLU A 68 -8.54 -10.81 0.74
N LEU A 69 -8.19 -9.53 0.67
CA LEU A 69 -8.71 -8.55 1.60
C LEU A 69 -10.22 -8.39 1.48
N GLU A 70 -10.73 -8.41 0.25
CA GLU A 70 -12.18 -8.32 0.02
C GLU A 70 -12.94 -9.53 0.55
N ALA A 71 -12.36 -10.71 0.38
CA ALA A 71 -12.99 -11.95 0.82
C ALA A 71 -12.91 -12.16 2.33
N MET A 72 -11.98 -11.50 2.99
CA MET A 72 -11.76 -11.61 4.42
C MET A 72 -12.90 -10.96 5.20
N SER A 73 -13.30 -11.56 6.33
CA SER A 73 -14.28 -10.92 7.19
C SER A 73 -13.65 -9.70 7.89
N GLU A 74 -14.51 -8.78 8.35
CA GLU A 74 -14.03 -7.64 9.12
C GLU A 74 -13.31 -8.09 10.40
N GLU A 75 -13.79 -9.14 11.01
CA GLU A 75 -13.17 -9.69 12.22
C GLU A 75 -11.77 -10.22 11.93
N GLU A 76 -11.62 -10.93 10.84
CA GLU A 76 -10.30 -11.44 10.43
C GLU A 76 -9.35 -10.31 10.06
N PHE A 77 -9.84 -9.31 9.34
CA PHE A 77 -9.04 -8.14 9.01
C PHE A 77 -8.56 -7.43 10.27
N ASP A 78 -9.47 -7.20 11.21
CA ASP A 78 -9.12 -6.52 12.46
C ASP A 78 -8.11 -7.31 13.27
N ARG A 79 -8.24 -8.63 13.29
CA ARG A 79 -7.29 -9.50 13.98
C ARG A 79 -5.90 -9.39 13.37
N ARG A 80 -5.81 -9.49 12.05
CA ARG A 80 -4.52 -9.41 11.36
C ARG A 80 -3.90 -8.01 11.49
N LEU A 81 -4.73 -6.99 11.45
CA LEU A 81 -4.26 -5.62 11.65
C LEU A 81 -3.62 -5.49 13.03
N ASN A 82 -4.31 -5.96 14.06
CA ASN A 82 -3.82 -5.88 15.43
C ASN A 82 -2.57 -6.69 15.68
N GLU A 83 -2.50 -7.89 15.13
CA GLU A 83 -1.43 -8.83 15.43
C GLU A 83 -0.21 -8.69 14.53
N ASP A 84 -0.43 -8.39 13.25
CA ASP A 84 0.64 -8.50 12.26
C ASP A 84 1.01 -7.20 11.57
N TRP A 85 0.06 -6.28 11.41
CA TRP A 85 0.28 -5.16 10.48
C TRP A 85 0.44 -3.80 11.14
N PHE A 86 -0.37 -3.49 12.13
CA PHE A 86 -0.51 -2.11 12.60
C PHE A 86 0.69 -1.64 13.40
N GLU A 87 1.30 -0.54 12.96
CA GLU A 87 2.41 0.12 13.67
C GLU A 87 2.12 1.60 13.91
N GLY A 88 0.97 2.07 13.47
CA GLY A 88 0.65 3.49 13.51
C GLY A 88 0.21 3.98 14.88
N TRP A 89 -0.23 5.23 14.90
CA TRP A 89 -0.72 5.91 16.08
C TRP A 89 -2.19 6.25 15.88
N GLY A 90 -2.96 6.24 16.94
CA GLY A 90 -4.36 6.62 16.85
C GLY A 90 -5.26 5.52 16.33
N ASP A 91 -6.25 5.88 15.57
CA ASP A 91 -7.27 4.93 15.12
C ASP A 91 -6.73 3.96 14.07
N LYS A 92 -7.17 2.72 14.19
CA LYS A 92 -6.80 1.70 13.24
C LYS A 92 -7.61 1.80 11.96
N TYR A 93 -7.06 1.21 10.91
CA TYR A 93 -7.69 1.22 9.60
C TYR A 93 -8.89 0.30 9.56
N LYS A 94 -9.85 0.62 8.72
CA LYS A 94 -11.01 -0.24 8.47
C LYS A 94 -10.81 -0.98 7.16
N LYS A 95 -11.26 -2.24 7.14
CA LYS A 95 -11.14 -3.09 5.96
C LYS A 95 -11.65 -2.41 4.70
N GLU A 96 -12.86 -1.87 4.74
CA GLU A 96 -13.48 -1.27 3.57
C GLU A 96 -12.67 -0.10 3.00
N LYS A 97 -12.02 0.66 3.86
CA LYS A 97 -11.21 1.79 3.43
C LYS A 97 -9.90 1.36 2.82
N VAL A 98 -9.27 0.35 3.39
CA VAL A 98 -8.01 -0.19 2.84
C VAL A 98 -8.26 -0.86 1.49
N VAL A 99 -9.34 -1.63 1.38
CA VAL A 99 -9.73 -2.27 0.13
C VAL A 99 -10.02 -1.21 -0.94
N TYR A 100 -10.77 -0.18 -0.59
CA TYR A 100 -11.07 0.90 -1.52
C TYR A 100 -9.78 1.55 -2.04
N LEU A 101 -8.87 1.87 -1.13
CA LEU A 101 -7.62 2.52 -1.48
C LEU A 101 -6.77 1.66 -2.42
N PHE A 102 -6.59 0.38 -2.06
CA PHE A 102 -5.79 -0.53 -2.86
C PHE A 102 -6.42 -0.80 -4.23
N ARG A 103 -7.73 -0.95 -4.27
CA ARG A 103 -8.43 -1.12 -5.54
C ARG A 103 -8.25 0.12 -6.41
N SER A 104 -8.36 1.30 -5.83
CA SER A 104 -8.16 2.56 -6.55
C SER A 104 -6.75 2.64 -7.13
N TRP A 105 -5.75 2.29 -6.35
CA TRP A 105 -4.37 2.29 -6.82
C TRP A 105 -4.16 1.30 -7.97
N LEU A 106 -4.77 0.14 -7.87
CA LEU A 106 -4.69 -0.88 -8.92
C LEU A 106 -5.34 -0.37 -10.22
N GLU A 107 -6.51 0.23 -10.12
CA GLU A 107 -7.22 0.78 -11.27
C GLU A 107 -6.46 1.93 -11.94
N GLN A 108 -5.76 2.72 -11.17
CA GLN A 108 -4.98 3.85 -11.69
C GLN A 108 -3.61 3.44 -12.25
N THR A 109 -3.18 2.21 -12.02
CA THR A 109 -1.93 1.71 -12.56
C THR A 109 -2.12 1.45 -14.07
N PRO A 110 -1.29 2.03 -14.94
CA PRO A 110 -1.42 1.81 -16.38
C PRO A 110 -1.34 0.32 -16.76
N GLU A 111 -2.12 -0.07 -17.75
CA GLU A 111 -2.19 -1.47 -18.17
C GLU A 111 -0.86 -2.07 -18.60
N ASN A 112 0.00 -1.26 -19.16
CA ASN A 112 1.30 -1.72 -19.64
C ASN A 112 2.35 -1.84 -18.54
N TYR A 113 2.01 -1.51 -17.31
CA TYR A 113 2.93 -1.68 -16.18
C TYR A 113 2.70 -3.02 -15.52
N ASP A 114 3.77 -3.73 -15.24
CA ASP A 114 3.72 -5.02 -14.53
C ASP A 114 3.79 -4.86 -13.02
N LEU A 115 4.03 -3.66 -12.56
CA LEU A 115 4.18 -3.35 -11.14
C LEU A 115 3.21 -2.27 -10.71
N VAL A 116 2.69 -2.40 -9.50
CA VAL A 116 2.00 -1.30 -8.83
C VAL A 116 3.07 -0.56 -8.03
N ARG A 117 3.23 0.71 -8.33
CA ARG A 117 4.26 1.53 -7.72
C ARG A 117 3.64 2.55 -6.79
N ILE A 118 4.03 2.52 -5.53
CA ILE A 118 3.44 3.36 -4.50
C ILE A 118 4.50 4.31 -3.98
N GLY A 119 4.24 5.60 -4.10
CA GLY A 119 5.17 6.61 -3.63
C GLY A 119 4.83 7.12 -2.24
N TRP A 120 5.85 7.43 -1.48
CA TRP A 120 5.72 8.05 -0.17
C TRP A 120 6.01 9.53 -0.33
N LEU A 121 4.98 10.33 -0.29
CA LEU A 121 5.05 11.76 -0.60
C LEU A 121 4.83 12.64 0.62
#